data_6875c513cb56b877bd6a6a7eb89f0a1b
#
_entry.id   6875c513cb56b877bd6a6a7eb89f0a1b
#
_cell.length_a   1.000
_cell.length_b   1.000
_cell.length_c   1.000
_cell.angle_alpha   90.00
_cell.angle_beta   90.00
_cell.angle_gamma   90.00
#
_symmetry.space_group_name_H-M   'P 1'
#
loop_
_entity.id
_entity.type
_entity.pdbx_description
1 polymer ?
#
loop_
_entity_poly.entity_id
_entity_poly.type
_entity_poly.pdbx_seq_one_letter_code
_entity_poly.pdbx_strand_id
1 'polypeptide(L)'
;MNRRLAAWILFLAGMMGVSVEAEAPGGNARRPIDARDVARLPVPGGVVPGAFAFTPDGRAVTYLKSESASLDRVLWRVAWGIGEPRVVARPPGRGDSEANLSEVEKLRRERQRLRETGITQVVRAEDADVAVLPIGGDLYLQRGDGPLERLTETLSPEIDPRLTRDGTKVAFVRDDELHVLDLDSKRETQLTRGAADGLTHALAEFIAQEEMDRSSGFWWSPDGARIAYQETDERSIPPYSIVNQAGERITVEAHRYPFAGGANARVRLGVVEAAGGETRWLALADPKEDVYLARVTWESPRSLLAQVLARDQKTLRLVRFDAETGEATPLIEERSPTWVNLHDDLRVVEETGEILWSSERSGFRHLELHARDGALVRALTSGEWPVDGVVALDRKRREVWFTAGREDPREAHLFRVSLDGGEVVRVTLEPGTHRATVADDGEHFVDVASSRTRP
;
A
#
# COMPACT_ATOMS: atom_id res chain seq x y z
N MET A 1 -63.00 -6.92 18.56
CA MET A 1 -62.14 -6.62 19.73
C MET A 1 -61.03 -7.67 19.77
N ASN A 2 -59.91 -7.44 19.13
CA ASN A 2 -58.64 -8.16 19.33
C ASN A 2 -57.54 -7.38 18.62
N ARG A 3 -56.77 -6.65 19.41
CA ARG A 3 -55.55 -5.96 18.96
C ARG A 3 -54.44 -7.02 18.80
N ARG A 4 -53.92 -7.19 17.60
CA ARG A 4 -52.66 -7.88 17.34
C ARG A 4 -51.52 -6.86 17.39
N LEU A 5 -50.72 -6.92 18.45
CA LEU A 5 -49.40 -6.31 18.51
C LEU A 5 -48.48 -7.08 17.53
N ALA A 6 -47.98 -6.38 16.54
CA ALA A 6 -46.85 -6.86 15.75
C ALA A 6 -45.57 -6.53 16.52
N ALA A 7 -44.91 -7.56 17.03
CA ALA A 7 -43.58 -7.46 17.62
C ALA A 7 -42.58 -7.36 16.47
N TRP A 8 -41.93 -6.22 16.36
CA TRP A 8 -40.74 -6.07 15.55
C TRP A 8 -39.55 -6.64 16.31
N ILE A 9 -39.04 -7.79 15.87
CA ILE A 9 -37.79 -8.35 16.36
C ILE A 9 -36.67 -7.60 15.60
N LEU A 10 -36.04 -6.62 16.26
CA LEU A 10 -34.76 -6.14 15.88
C LEU A 10 -33.71 -7.25 16.11
N PHE A 11 -33.19 -7.80 15.04
CA PHE A 11 -31.94 -8.55 15.09
C PHE A 11 -30.80 -7.52 15.24
N LEU A 12 -30.44 -7.20 16.48
CA LEU A 12 -29.12 -6.67 16.79
C LEU A 12 -28.14 -7.84 16.65
N ALA A 13 -27.44 -7.93 15.52
CA ALA A 13 -26.23 -8.68 15.45
C ALA A 13 -25.25 -8.05 16.44
N GLY A 14 -24.98 -8.72 17.54
CA GLY A 14 -24.10 -8.23 18.59
C GLY A 14 -22.67 -8.18 18.05
N MET A 15 -22.20 -6.99 17.70
CA MET A 15 -20.78 -6.69 17.59
C MET A 15 -20.19 -6.75 19.00
N MET A 16 -19.67 -7.89 19.41
CA MET A 16 -18.80 -7.97 20.58
C MET A 16 -17.42 -7.45 20.17
N GLY A 17 -17.20 -6.16 20.38
CA GLY A 17 -15.87 -5.57 20.33
C GLY A 17 -15.04 -6.12 21.49
N VAL A 18 -14.00 -6.89 21.19
CA VAL A 18 -12.96 -7.21 22.17
C VAL A 18 -11.97 -6.03 22.15
N SER A 19 -12.06 -5.17 23.14
CA SER A 19 -11.07 -4.12 23.39
C SER A 19 -9.87 -4.77 24.07
N VAL A 20 -8.77 -4.94 23.37
CA VAL A 20 -7.48 -5.21 23.99
C VAL A 20 -6.95 -3.86 24.48
N GLU A 21 -7.19 -3.53 25.73
CA GLU A 21 -6.52 -2.42 26.39
C GLU A 21 -5.03 -2.78 26.49
N ALA A 22 -4.18 -1.96 25.88
CA ALA A 22 -2.76 -1.98 26.21
C ALA A 22 -2.65 -1.50 27.66
N GLU A 23 -2.32 -2.41 28.60
CA GLU A 23 -2.04 -2.04 29.99
C GLU A 23 -0.99 -0.91 30.02
N ALA A 24 -1.40 0.24 30.51
CA ALA A 24 -0.46 1.29 30.87
C ALA A 24 0.44 0.73 31.99
N PRO A 25 1.77 0.83 31.85
CA PRO A 25 2.69 0.38 32.89
C PRO A 25 2.34 1.09 34.22
N GLY A 26 2.18 0.32 35.27
CA GLY A 26 1.72 0.73 36.60
C GLY A 26 2.30 2.03 37.10
N GLY A 27 1.46 2.80 37.73
CA GLY A 27 1.56 4.10 38.38
C GLY A 27 2.96 4.65 38.70
N ASN A 28 3.66 5.20 37.70
CA ASN A 28 4.74 6.11 37.91
C ASN A 28 4.20 7.54 37.95
N ALA A 29 4.53 8.27 39.00
CA ALA A 29 4.26 9.71 39.11
C ALA A 29 4.64 10.40 37.79
N ARG A 30 3.70 11.11 37.17
CA ARG A 30 3.90 11.83 35.91
C ARG A 30 5.06 12.78 36.05
N ARG A 31 6.25 12.42 35.57
CA ARG A 31 7.35 13.38 35.45
C ARG A 31 7.17 14.20 34.17
N PRO A 32 7.59 15.45 34.14
CA PRO A 32 7.61 16.24 32.92
C PRO A 32 8.46 15.52 31.85
N ILE A 33 8.01 15.56 30.59
CA ILE A 33 8.80 15.11 29.45
C ILE A 33 9.96 16.11 29.28
N ASP A 34 11.19 15.62 29.23
CA ASP A 34 12.38 16.44 28.97
C ASP A 34 12.87 16.27 27.52
N ALA A 35 13.84 17.09 27.11
CA ALA A 35 14.39 17.03 25.75
C ALA A 35 15.05 15.68 25.43
N ARG A 36 15.56 14.95 26.42
CA ARG A 36 16.17 13.63 26.24
C ARG A 36 15.11 12.57 25.92
N ASP A 37 13.91 12.69 26.53
CA ASP A 37 12.81 11.79 26.23
C ASP A 37 12.38 11.92 24.78
N VAL A 38 12.36 13.15 24.25
CA VAL A 38 12.00 13.42 22.85
C VAL A 38 13.12 13.00 21.88
N ALA A 39 14.38 13.14 22.30
CA ALA A 39 15.55 12.83 21.46
C ALA A 39 15.89 11.33 21.40
N ARG A 40 15.39 10.51 22.33
CA ARG A 40 15.68 9.08 22.34
C ARG A 40 14.84 8.32 21.30
N LEU A 41 15.37 7.22 20.79
CA LEU A 41 14.65 6.27 19.94
C LEU A 41 14.50 4.92 20.66
N PRO A 42 13.32 4.29 20.58
CA PRO A 42 12.05 4.85 20.10
C PRO A 42 11.55 5.98 20.99
N VAL A 43 10.85 6.93 20.40
CA VAL A 43 10.22 8.02 21.16
C VAL A 43 9.19 7.45 22.15
N PRO A 44 8.90 8.12 23.27
CA PRO A 44 7.86 7.67 24.21
C PRO A 44 6.53 7.45 23.50
N GLY A 45 5.92 6.29 23.70
CA GLY A 45 4.69 5.87 23.00
C GLY A 45 4.90 5.40 21.55
N GLY A 46 6.13 5.37 21.03
CA GLY A 46 6.42 5.00 19.65
C GLY A 46 6.48 3.49 19.37
N VAL A 47 6.42 2.64 20.40
CA VAL A 47 6.40 1.18 20.23
C VAL A 47 4.97 0.68 20.25
N VAL A 48 4.27 0.89 19.15
CA VAL A 48 2.87 0.44 18.97
C VAL A 48 2.80 -0.66 17.92
N PRO A 49 1.80 -1.55 17.99
CA PRO A 49 1.52 -2.49 16.92
C PRO A 49 1.19 -1.74 15.62
N GLY A 50 1.65 -2.26 14.49
CA GLY A 50 1.37 -1.70 13.18
C GLY A 50 1.40 -2.77 12.09
N ALA A 51 1.14 -2.39 10.82
CA ALA A 51 1.08 -3.31 9.70
C ALA A 51 0.12 -4.48 9.95
N PHE A 52 -1.08 -4.18 10.45
CA PHE A 52 -2.13 -5.17 10.67
C PHE A 52 -2.59 -5.77 9.35
N ALA A 53 -2.74 -7.10 9.33
CA ALA A 53 -3.33 -7.81 8.21
C ALA A 53 -4.09 -9.03 8.74
N PHE A 54 -5.24 -9.32 8.16
CA PHE A 54 -5.94 -10.59 8.38
C PHE A 54 -5.25 -11.72 7.62
N THR A 55 -5.34 -12.94 8.13
CA THR A 55 -5.01 -14.14 7.36
C THR A 55 -6.08 -14.36 6.29
N PRO A 56 -5.74 -15.04 5.15
CA PRO A 56 -6.71 -15.26 4.07
C PRO A 56 -7.99 -15.96 4.50
N ASP A 57 -7.94 -16.78 5.55
CA ASP A 57 -9.11 -17.45 6.14
C ASP A 57 -9.92 -16.58 7.13
N GLY A 58 -9.49 -15.34 7.37
CA GLY A 58 -10.09 -14.39 8.29
C GLY A 58 -10.00 -14.77 9.78
N ARG A 59 -9.30 -15.87 10.14
CA ARG A 59 -9.30 -16.43 11.51
C ARG A 59 -8.25 -15.85 12.44
N ALA A 60 -7.29 -15.11 11.89
CA ALA A 60 -6.24 -14.48 12.69
C ALA A 60 -5.85 -13.13 12.12
N VAL A 61 -5.29 -12.32 13.00
CA VAL A 61 -4.64 -11.05 12.65
C VAL A 61 -3.16 -11.16 12.91
N THR A 62 -2.37 -10.65 12.00
CA THR A 62 -0.92 -10.51 12.16
C THR A 62 -0.57 -9.04 12.23
N TYR A 63 0.52 -8.72 12.94
CA TYR A 63 1.02 -7.35 13.07
C TYR A 63 2.50 -7.33 13.43
N LEU A 64 3.14 -6.20 13.17
CA LEU A 64 4.52 -5.96 13.54
C LEU A 64 4.60 -5.16 14.85
N LYS A 65 5.42 -5.62 15.80
CA LYS A 65 5.69 -4.94 17.06
C LYS A 65 7.00 -5.42 17.63
N SER A 66 7.74 -4.56 18.33
CA SER A 66 8.90 -4.97 19.12
C SER A 66 8.49 -5.79 20.36
N GLU A 67 9.30 -6.79 20.72
CA GLU A 67 9.16 -7.52 21.99
C GLU A 67 9.66 -6.73 23.19
N SER A 68 10.42 -5.68 22.94
CA SER A 68 10.99 -4.79 23.95
C SER A 68 10.75 -3.34 23.54
N ALA A 69 11.16 -2.39 24.36
CA ALA A 69 11.09 -0.98 23.99
C ALA A 69 12.25 -0.61 23.04
N SER A 70 12.33 -1.25 21.87
CA SER A 70 13.33 -1.03 20.82
C SER A 70 12.68 -0.77 19.47
N LEU A 71 13.48 -0.50 18.44
CA LEU A 71 13.02 -0.38 17.06
C LEU A 71 12.93 -1.75 16.36
N ASP A 72 13.49 -2.82 16.94
CA ASP A 72 13.49 -4.16 16.34
C ASP A 72 12.11 -4.77 16.38
N ARG A 73 11.50 -4.95 15.24
CA ARG A 73 10.18 -5.53 15.10
C ARG A 73 10.24 -7.03 14.80
N VAL A 74 9.27 -7.74 15.34
CA VAL A 74 8.99 -9.14 15.06
C VAL A 74 7.55 -9.27 14.59
N LEU A 75 7.23 -10.40 13.95
CA LEU A 75 5.88 -10.69 13.47
C LEU A 75 5.11 -11.42 14.56
N TRP A 76 3.99 -10.83 14.94
CA TRP A 76 3.00 -11.36 15.87
C TRP A 76 1.78 -11.90 15.12
N ARG A 77 1.12 -12.88 15.73
CA ARG A 77 -0.17 -13.39 15.29
C ARG A 77 -1.08 -13.57 16.49
N VAL A 78 -2.35 -13.24 16.32
CA VAL A 78 -3.42 -13.44 17.30
C VAL A 78 -4.62 -14.07 16.60
N ALA A 79 -5.17 -15.14 17.16
CA ALA A 79 -6.40 -15.73 16.66
C ALA A 79 -7.57 -14.82 16.99
N TRP A 80 -8.51 -14.66 16.07
CA TRP A 80 -9.67 -13.80 16.27
C TRP A 80 -10.50 -14.23 17.49
N GLY A 81 -10.84 -13.27 18.33
CA GLY A 81 -11.81 -13.38 19.41
C GLY A 81 -11.33 -14.02 20.73
N ILE A 82 -10.32 -14.90 20.75
CA ILE A 82 -9.95 -15.70 21.95
C ILE A 82 -8.47 -16.00 22.09
N GLY A 83 -7.63 -15.53 21.18
CA GLY A 83 -6.22 -15.91 21.13
C GLY A 83 -5.32 -14.97 21.95
N GLU A 84 -4.35 -15.54 22.68
CA GLU A 84 -3.24 -14.77 23.18
C GLU A 84 -2.27 -14.45 22.00
N PRO A 85 -1.78 -13.21 21.91
CA PRO A 85 -0.78 -12.85 20.91
C PRO A 85 0.49 -13.66 21.06
N ARG A 86 1.01 -14.21 19.98
CA ARG A 86 2.27 -14.93 19.96
C ARG A 86 3.18 -14.47 18.83
N VAL A 87 4.48 -14.52 19.04
CA VAL A 87 5.46 -14.26 17.98
C VAL A 87 5.53 -15.47 17.05
N VAL A 88 5.36 -15.22 15.74
CA VAL A 88 5.40 -16.25 14.69
C VAL A 88 6.64 -16.15 13.81
N ALA A 89 7.31 -14.99 13.79
CA ALA A 89 8.61 -14.86 13.15
C ALA A 89 9.49 -13.83 13.86
N ARG A 90 10.79 -14.12 13.89
CA ARG A 90 11.86 -13.20 14.30
C ARG A 90 12.89 -13.11 13.18
N PRO A 91 13.55 -11.95 12.98
CA PRO A 91 14.64 -11.86 12.02
C PRO A 91 15.75 -12.85 12.41
N PRO A 92 16.38 -13.53 11.46
CA PRO A 92 17.54 -14.36 11.73
C PRO A 92 18.72 -13.48 12.16
N GLY A 93 19.49 -13.95 13.16
CA GLY A 93 20.62 -13.19 13.71
C GLY A 93 20.23 -12.19 14.81
N ARG A 94 21.23 -11.54 15.41
CA ARG A 94 21.04 -10.49 16.40
C ARG A 94 21.43 -9.16 15.79
N GLY A 95 20.45 -8.37 15.36
CA GLY A 95 20.61 -6.93 15.10
C GLY A 95 21.40 -6.48 13.86
N ASP A 96 21.99 -7.40 13.09
CA ASP A 96 22.79 -7.06 11.90
C ASP A 96 21.96 -6.97 10.60
N SER A 97 20.64 -6.93 10.73
CA SER A 97 19.72 -6.95 9.58
C SER A 97 19.83 -5.72 8.66
N GLU A 98 20.51 -4.66 9.12
CA GLU A 98 20.67 -3.41 8.38
C GLU A 98 22.05 -3.26 7.70
N ALA A 99 23.02 -4.11 8.04
CA ALA A 99 24.39 -3.95 7.56
C ALA A 99 24.55 -4.14 6.04
N ASN A 100 23.65 -4.90 5.42
CA ASN A 100 23.70 -5.27 3.99
C ASN A 100 22.66 -4.54 3.13
N LEU A 101 22.01 -3.50 3.63
CA LEU A 101 21.10 -2.71 2.80
C LEU A 101 21.85 -1.93 1.73
N SER A 102 21.38 -2.02 0.48
CA SER A 102 21.89 -1.16 -0.60
C SER A 102 21.57 0.32 -0.34
N GLU A 103 22.30 1.22 -0.97
CA GLU A 103 22.00 2.65 -0.92
C GLU A 103 20.58 2.95 -1.46
N VAL A 104 20.13 2.23 -2.49
CA VAL A 104 18.78 2.34 -3.04
C VAL A 104 17.73 1.99 -2.00
N GLU A 105 17.91 0.88 -1.25
CA GLU A 105 16.95 0.49 -0.20
C GLU A 105 17.01 1.43 1.01
N LYS A 106 18.19 1.94 1.38
CA LYS A 106 18.32 2.96 2.44
C LYS A 106 17.54 4.22 2.08
N LEU A 107 17.73 4.75 0.86
CA LEU A 107 16.99 5.90 0.37
C LEU A 107 15.48 5.63 0.29
N ARG A 108 15.08 4.45 -0.17
CA ARG A 108 13.68 4.04 -0.21
C ARG A 108 13.06 4.04 1.19
N ARG A 109 13.75 3.48 2.21
CA ARG A 109 13.31 3.50 3.61
C ARG A 109 13.26 4.91 4.18
N GLU A 110 14.24 5.75 3.85
CA GLU A 110 14.28 7.15 4.26
C GLU A 110 13.06 7.92 3.70
N ARG A 111 12.74 7.74 2.43
CA ARG A 111 11.56 8.32 1.78
C ARG A 111 10.25 7.82 2.42
N GLN A 112 10.19 6.56 2.79
CA GLN A 112 9.06 5.98 3.54
C GLN A 112 9.09 6.34 5.03
N ARG A 113 10.10 7.09 5.50
CA ARG A 113 10.32 7.45 6.92
C ARG A 113 10.36 6.23 7.85
N LEU A 114 10.83 5.11 7.34
CA LEU A 114 10.94 3.86 8.05
C LEU A 114 12.21 3.86 8.91
N ARG A 115 12.06 3.92 10.24
CA ARG A 115 13.15 3.92 11.22
C ARG A 115 13.30 2.59 11.95
N GLU A 116 12.31 1.75 11.82
CA GLU A 116 12.28 0.45 12.46
C GLU A 116 13.24 -0.52 11.77
N THR A 117 13.73 -1.46 12.56
CA THR A 117 14.64 -2.53 12.17
C THR A 117 14.00 -3.91 12.37
N GLY A 118 14.70 -4.96 12.03
CA GLY A 118 14.17 -6.32 12.11
C GLY A 118 13.22 -6.63 10.97
N ILE A 119 12.02 -7.12 11.27
CA ILE A 119 10.97 -7.33 10.27
C ILE A 119 10.24 -6.02 10.07
N THR A 120 10.47 -5.38 8.94
CA THR A 120 9.89 -4.07 8.62
C THR A 120 8.72 -4.17 7.63
N GLN A 121 8.68 -5.24 6.84
CA GLN A 121 7.65 -5.51 5.85
C GLN A 121 7.27 -6.98 5.85
N VAL A 122 6.00 -7.27 5.61
CA VAL A 122 5.47 -8.61 5.37
C VAL A 122 4.60 -8.56 4.14
N VAL A 123 5.05 -9.18 3.06
CA VAL A 123 4.30 -9.31 1.81
C VAL A 123 3.52 -10.60 1.85
N ARG A 124 2.19 -10.54 1.70
CA ARG A 124 1.30 -11.69 1.82
C ARG A 124 0.67 -12.03 0.49
N ALA A 125 0.46 -13.32 0.27
CA ALA A 125 -0.47 -13.79 -0.74
C ALA A 125 -1.92 -13.49 -0.30
N GLU A 126 -2.80 -13.26 -1.27
CA GLU A 126 -4.22 -12.99 -0.99
C GLU A 126 -4.98 -14.29 -0.69
N ASP A 127 -4.72 -15.35 -1.47
CA ASP A 127 -5.50 -16.59 -1.45
C ASP A 127 -4.82 -17.74 -0.67
N ALA A 128 -3.61 -17.51 -0.12
CA ALA A 128 -2.85 -18.52 0.59
C ALA A 128 -2.15 -17.93 1.84
N ASP A 129 -2.04 -18.71 2.92
CA ASP A 129 -1.29 -18.30 4.13
C ASP A 129 0.23 -18.42 3.88
N VAL A 130 0.71 -17.63 2.95
CA VAL A 130 2.09 -17.51 2.49
C VAL A 130 2.53 -16.06 2.60
N ALA A 131 3.71 -15.85 3.16
CA ALA A 131 4.30 -14.52 3.28
C ALA A 131 5.77 -14.54 2.86
N VAL A 132 6.22 -13.43 2.26
CA VAL A 132 7.65 -13.15 2.01
C VAL A 132 8.03 -11.93 2.84
N LEU A 133 9.16 -12.06 3.53
CA LEU A 133 9.70 -11.04 4.42
C LEU A 133 11.08 -10.64 3.90
N PRO A 134 11.27 -9.38 3.45
CA PRO A 134 12.60 -8.85 3.14
C PRO A 134 13.34 -8.54 4.46
N ILE A 135 14.47 -9.21 4.68
CA ILE A 135 15.27 -9.07 5.89
C ILE A 135 16.76 -9.02 5.51
N GLY A 136 17.42 -7.92 5.81
CA GLY A 136 18.87 -7.78 5.59
C GLY A 136 19.30 -7.84 4.13
N GLY A 137 18.41 -7.50 3.20
CA GLY A 137 18.65 -7.54 1.75
C GLY A 137 18.25 -8.85 1.08
N ASP A 138 17.90 -9.89 1.84
CA ASP A 138 17.44 -11.18 1.32
C ASP A 138 15.94 -11.39 1.56
N LEU A 139 15.38 -12.32 0.82
CA LEU A 139 13.98 -12.73 0.96
C LEU A 139 13.86 -13.98 1.82
N TYR A 140 12.90 -13.97 2.71
CA TYR A 140 12.53 -15.10 3.56
C TYR A 140 11.07 -15.47 3.35
N LEU A 141 10.80 -16.75 3.20
CA LEU A 141 9.46 -17.34 3.04
C LEU A 141 8.93 -17.82 4.39
N GLN A 142 7.68 -17.55 4.67
CA GLN A 142 6.92 -18.17 5.73
C GLN A 142 5.63 -18.77 5.18
N ARG A 143 5.33 -20.03 5.53
CA ARG A 143 4.07 -20.71 5.21
C ARG A 143 3.31 -20.95 6.51
N GLY A 144 2.15 -20.31 6.66
CA GLY A 144 1.39 -20.34 7.92
C GLY A 144 2.23 -19.89 9.12
N ASP A 145 2.26 -20.72 10.15
CA ASP A 145 3.09 -20.52 11.37
C ASP A 145 4.44 -21.24 11.31
N GLY A 146 4.83 -21.72 10.14
CA GLY A 146 6.12 -22.41 9.94
C GLY A 146 7.33 -21.51 10.16
N PRO A 147 8.53 -22.09 10.22
CA PRO A 147 9.77 -21.34 10.34
C PRO A 147 10.04 -20.52 9.07
N LEU A 148 10.87 -19.48 9.24
CA LEU A 148 11.39 -18.72 8.11
C LEU A 148 12.36 -19.58 7.30
N GLU A 149 12.13 -19.68 5.99
CA GLU A 149 13.01 -20.30 5.00
C GLU A 149 13.68 -19.18 4.20
N ARG A 150 15.02 -19.11 4.17
CA ARG A 150 15.75 -18.16 3.34
C ARG A 150 15.59 -18.54 1.87
N LEU A 151 15.09 -17.63 1.05
CA LEU A 151 14.88 -17.83 -0.38
C LEU A 151 16.07 -17.39 -1.22
N THR A 152 16.72 -16.31 -0.82
CA THR A 152 17.85 -15.71 -1.55
C THR A 152 19.06 -15.56 -0.64
N GLU A 153 20.24 -15.61 -1.23
CA GLU A 153 21.53 -15.38 -0.60
C GLU A 153 22.46 -14.76 -1.63
N THR A 154 22.29 -13.46 -1.87
CA THR A 154 23.00 -12.74 -2.94
C THR A 154 23.76 -11.55 -2.39
N LEU A 155 24.77 -11.06 -3.13
CA LEU A 155 25.51 -9.87 -2.75
C LEU A 155 24.68 -8.60 -2.97
N SER A 156 23.80 -8.62 -3.97
CA SER A 156 22.89 -7.53 -4.29
C SER A 156 21.55 -7.81 -3.62
N PRO A 157 20.98 -6.84 -2.90
CA PRO A 157 19.73 -7.04 -2.20
C PRO A 157 18.53 -7.15 -3.16
N GLU A 158 17.57 -7.95 -2.76
CA GLU A 158 16.24 -8.00 -3.36
C GLU A 158 15.35 -6.95 -2.69
N ILE A 159 14.77 -6.09 -3.48
CA ILE A 159 13.91 -4.99 -3.03
C ILE A 159 12.51 -5.09 -3.63
N ASP A 160 11.53 -4.52 -2.92
CA ASP A 160 10.12 -4.46 -3.29
C ASP A 160 9.51 -5.82 -3.69
N PRO A 161 9.65 -6.90 -2.88
CA PRO A 161 9.07 -8.19 -3.23
C PRO A 161 7.54 -8.11 -3.31
N ARG A 162 6.94 -8.82 -4.29
CA ARG A 162 5.49 -8.96 -4.49
C ARG A 162 5.15 -10.39 -4.81
N LEU A 163 4.21 -10.97 -4.06
CA LEU A 163 3.69 -12.32 -4.32
C LEU A 163 2.58 -12.32 -5.38
N THR A 164 2.44 -13.42 -6.09
CA THR A 164 1.18 -13.74 -6.78
C THR A 164 0.05 -13.96 -5.77
N ARG A 165 -1.20 -13.81 -6.18
CA ARG A 165 -2.37 -13.98 -5.30
C ARG A 165 -2.40 -15.36 -4.64
N ASP A 166 -2.06 -16.40 -5.39
CA ASP A 166 -2.00 -17.79 -4.93
C ASP A 166 -0.75 -18.13 -4.10
N GLY A 167 0.21 -17.20 -3.98
CA GLY A 167 1.45 -17.39 -3.21
C GLY A 167 2.43 -18.40 -3.82
N THR A 168 2.37 -18.65 -5.14
CA THR A 168 3.28 -19.61 -5.81
C THR A 168 4.55 -18.96 -6.33
N LYS A 169 4.55 -17.65 -6.60
CA LYS A 169 5.71 -16.92 -7.12
C LYS A 169 5.89 -15.59 -6.38
N VAL A 170 7.15 -15.14 -6.31
CA VAL A 170 7.51 -13.80 -5.85
C VAL A 170 8.30 -13.08 -6.96
N ALA A 171 7.88 -11.84 -7.28
CA ALA A 171 8.68 -10.94 -8.09
C ALA A 171 9.39 -9.92 -7.18
N PHE A 172 10.56 -9.48 -7.59
CA PHE A 172 11.39 -8.50 -6.88
C PHE A 172 12.33 -7.79 -7.86
N VAL A 173 12.93 -6.70 -7.41
CA VAL A 173 13.98 -6.01 -8.15
C VAL A 173 15.33 -6.32 -7.54
N ARG A 174 16.30 -6.67 -8.39
CA ARG A 174 17.71 -6.82 -8.04
C ARG A 174 18.58 -6.26 -9.16
N ASP A 175 19.59 -5.46 -8.82
CA ASP A 175 20.46 -4.77 -9.77
C ASP A 175 19.65 -3.96 -10.81
N ASP A 176 18.62 -3.25 -10.35
CA ASP A 176 17.70 -2.44 -11.17
C ASP A 176 16.94 -3.22 -12.26
N GLU A 177 16.86 -4.55 -12.12
CA GLU A 177 16.16 -5.45 -13.04
C GLU A 177 15.07 -6.25 -12.34
N LEU A 178 14.00 -6.58 -13.06
CA LEU A 178 12.87 -7.36 -12.57
C LEU A 178 13.16 -8.85 -12.65
N HIS A 179 12.93 -9.54 -11.54
CA HIS A 179 13.10 -10.98 -11.39
C HIS A 179 11.83 -11.62 -10.87
N VAL A 180 11.63 -12.90 -11.20
CA VAL A 180 10.59 -13.78 -10.66
C VAL A 180 11.22 -15.05 -10.13
N LEU A 181 10.86 -15.44 -8.91
CA LEU A 181 11.25 -16.70 -8.27
C LEU A 181 9.99 -17.55 -8.06
N ASP A 182 9.97 -18.74 -8.61
CA ASP A 182 8.97 -19.75 -8.33
C ASP A 182 9.31 -20.41 -6.97
N LEU A 183 8.35 -20.37 -6.04
CA LEU A 183 8.60 -20.73 -4.64
C LEU A 183 8.70 -22.24 -4.40
N ASP A 184 8.17 -23.06 -5.29
CA ASP A 184 8.24 -24.52 -5.16
C ASP A 184 9.46 -25.09 -5.87
N SER A 185 9.68 -24.74 -7.13
CA SER A 185 10.82 -25.20 -7.92
C SER A 185 12.13 -24.48 -7.61
N LYS A 186 12.08 -23.34 -6.91
CA LYS A 186 13.21 -22.42 -6.65
C LYS A 186 13.88 -21.90 -7.93
N ARG A 187 13.17 -21.95 -9.05
CA ARG A 187 13.67 -21.43 -10.31
C ARG A 187 13.46 -19.92 -10.37
N GLU A 188 14.56 -19.19 -10.55
CA GLU A 188 14.56 -17.76 -10.80
C GLU A 188 14.59 -17.47 -12.31
N THR A 189 13.86 -16.42 -12.73
CA THR A 189 13.84 -15.91 -14.09
C THR A 189 14.02 -14.40 -14.04
N GLN A 190 15.05 -13.88 -14.70
CA GLN A 190 15.24 -12.45 -14.90
C GLN A 190 14.38 -12.02 -16.11
N LEU A 191 13.45 -11.08 -15.90
CA LEU A 191 12.47 -10.65 -16.90
C LEU A 191 12.94 -9.46 -17.74
N THR A 192 13.71 -8.55 -17.14
CA THR A 192 14.20 -7.34 -17.81
C THR A 192 15.71 -7.34 -17.90
N ARG A 193 16.28 -6.56 -18.85
CA ARG A 193 17.72 -6.43 -19.07
C ARG A 193 18.04 -5.07 -19.64
N GLY A 194 19.21 -4.55 -19.33
CA GLY A 194 19.71 -3.31 -19.89
C GLY A 194 19.72 -2.14 -18.93
N ALA A 195 19.48 -2.39 -17.63
CA ALA A 195 19.67 -1.38 -16.60
C ALA A 195 21.10 -0.81 -16.66
N ALA A 196 21.20 0.49 -16.42
CA ALA A 196 22.45 1.25 -16.43
C ALA A 196 22.27 2.48 -15.55
N ASP A 197 23.35 3.25 -15.33
CA ASP A 197 23.26 4.51 -14.58
C ASP A 197 22.15 5.42 -15.14
N GLY A 198 21.12 5.65 -14.34
CA GLY A 198 19.94 6.45 -14.69
C GLY A 198 18.94 5.74 -15.62
N LEU A 199 19.05 4.43 -15.82
CA LEU A 199 18.04 3.60 -16.49
C LEU A 199 17.73 2.38 -15.64
N THR A 200 16.51 2.28 -15.13
CA THR A 200 16.08 1.21 -14.21
C THR A 200 14.76 0.58 -14.67
N HIS A 201 14.53 -0.66 -14.24
CA HIS A 201 13.31 -1.39 -14.51
C HIS A 201 12.59 -1.76 -13.19
N ALA A 202 11.26 -1.67 -13.21
CA ALA A 202 10.39 -2.05 -12.09
C ALA A 202 10.60 -1.24 -10.79
N LEU A 203 11.29 -0.11 -10.86
CA LEU A 203 11.46 0.85 -9.76
C LEU A 203 10.66 2.12 -10.04
N ALA A 204 10.05 2.67 -9.01
CA ALA A 204 9.43 3.99 -9.07
C ALA A 204 10.51 5.08 -9.11
N GLU A 205 10.32 6.10 -9.95
CA GLU A 205 11.20 7.28 -10.01
C GLU A 205 11.03 8.18 -8.77
N PHE A 206 11.94 9.14 -8.61
CA PHE A 206 11.99 10.04 -7.46
C PHE A 206 10.65 10.72 -7.17
N ILE A 207 10.00 11.32 -8.18
CA ILE A 207 8.73 12.05 -8.02
C ILE A 207 7.61 11.12 -7.56
N ALA A 208 7.54 9.90 -8.09
CA ALA A 208 6.53 8.93 -7.65
C ALA A 208 6.69 8.56 -6.17
N GLN A 209 7.95 8.42 -5.70
CA GLN A 209 8.24 8.06 -4.32
C GLN A 209 7.99 9.20 -3.34
N GLU A 210 8.38 10.44 -3.67
CA GLU A 210 8.31 11.59 -2.76
C GLU A 210 6.97 12.32 -2.81
N GLU A 211 6.34 12.43 -4.00
CA GLU A 211 5.20 13.30 -4.22
C GLU A 211 3.90 12.53 -4.52
N MET A 212 3.99 11.25 -4.91
CA MET A 212 2.82 10.46 -5.29
C MET A 212 2.55 9.29 -4.35
N ASP A 213 3.33 9.14 -3.29
CA ASP A 213 3.22 8.03 -2.31
C ASP A 213 3.23 6.65 -2.98
N ARG A 214 4.03 6.50 -4.06
CA ARG A 214 4.18 5.27 -4.82
C ARG A 214 5.64 4.82 -4.85
N SER A 215 5.95 3.75 -4.14
CA SER A 215 7.31 3.19 -4.05
C SER A 215 7.55 1.97 -4.96
N SER A 216 6.50 1.38 -5.53
CA SER A 216 6.60 0.22 -6.42
C SER A 216 6.55 0.62 -7.89
N GLY A 217 7.32 -0.09 -8.71
CA GLY A 217 7.34 0.09 -10.17
C GLY A 217 6.83 -1.12 -10.95
N PHE A 218 6.18 -2.10 -10.32
CA PHE A 218 5.62 -3.25 -11.03
C PHE A 218 4.40 -3.86 -10.34
N TRP A 219 3.57 -4.58 -11.10
CA TRP A 219 2.27 -5.07 -10.67
C TRP A 219 1.96 -6.41 -11.34
N TRP A 220 1.65 -7.43 -10.54
CA TRP A 220 1.20 -8.72 -11.03
C TRP A 220 -0.18 -8.67 -11.66
N SER A 221 -0.40 -9.39 -12.76
CA SER A 221 -1.74 -9.71 -13.22
C SER A 221 -2.44 -10.64 -12.21
N PRO A 222 -3.78 -10.62 -12.10
CA PRO A 222 -4.51 -11.41 -11.10
C PRO A 222 -4.27 -12.93 -11.19
N ASP A 223 -3.96 -13.44 -12.38
CA ASP A 223 -3.65 -14.85 -12.63
C ASP A 223 -2.16 -15.21 -12.44
N GLY A 224 -1.31 -14.24 -12.10
CA GLY A 224 0.14 -14.44 -11.93
C GLY A 224 0.87 -14.86 -13.22
N ALA A 225 0.28 -14.64 -14.39
CA ALA A 225 0.88 -14.97 -15.67
C ALA A 225 1.73 -13.86 -16.25
N ARG A 226 1.42 -12.58 -15.90
CA ARG A 226 2.06 -11.38 -16.44
C ARG A 226 2.43 -10.40 -15.34
N ILE A 227 3.38 -9.52 -15.65
CA ILE A 227 3.72 -8.35 -14.84
C ILE A 227 3.69 -7.11 -15.72
N ALA A 228 2.95 -6.09 -15.26
CA ALA A 228 3.13 -4.74 -15.75
C ALA A 228 4.30 -4.12 -14.98
N TYR A 229 5.21 -3.40 -15.66
CA TYR A 229 6.33 -2.76 -15.00
C TYR A 229 6.68 -1.43 -15.65
N GLN A 230 7.25 -0.55 -14.86
CA GLN A 230 7.78 0.74 -15.27
C GLN A 230 9.26 0.60 -15.68
N GLU A 231 9.62 1.16 -16.83
CA GLU A 231 10.99 1.53 -17.15
C GLU A 231 11.15 3.02 -16.84
N THR A 232 12.20 3.37 -16.12
CA THR A 232 12.52 4.75 -15.73
C THR A 232 13.84 5.18 -16.37
N ASP A 233 13.82 6.25 -17.18
CA ASP A 233 15.01 6.85 -17.77
C ASP A 233 15.23 8.26 -17.20
N GLU A 234 16.21 8.37 -16.31
CA GLU A 234 16.63 9.61 -15.65
C GLU A 234 17.91 10.22 -16.25
N ARG A 235 18.45 9.66 -17.32
CA ARG A 235 19.73 10.09 -17.92
C ARG A 235 19.73 11.55 -18.39
N SER A 236 18.55 12.12 -18.67
CA SER A 236 18.39 13.54 -18.99
C SER A 236 18.43 14.46 -17.76
N ILE A 237 18.36 13.91 -16.55
CA ILE A 237 18.38 14.66 -15.29
C ILE A 237 19.84 14.75 -14.83
N PRO A 238 20.42 15.96 -14.66
CA PRO A 238 21.77 16.10 -14.17
C PRO A 238 21.92 15.63 -12.73
N PRO A 239 23.03 14.96 -12.37
CA PRO A 239 23.27 14.57 -10.98
C PRO A 239 23.48 15.81 -10.11
N TYR A 240 22.90 15.78 -8.92
CA TYR A 240 23.06 16.77 -7.87
C TYR A 240 23.83 16.14 -6.70
N SER A 241 24.88 16.85 -6.23
CA SER A 241 25.72 16.35 -5.15
C SER A 241 25.19 16.80 -3.80
N ILE A 242 24.93 15.83 -2.92
CA ILE A 242 24.60 16.04 -1.51
C ILE A 242 25.86 15.78 -0.69
N VAL A 243 26.30 16.78 0.07
CA VAL A 243 27.47 16.67 0.94
C VAL A 243 27.01 16.34 2.36
N ASN A 244 27.33 15.14 2.83
CA ASN A 244 27.06 14.73 4.19
C ASN A 244 28.29 14.99 5.09
N GLN A 245 28.11 15.85 6.10
CA GLN A 245 29.16 16.29 7.03
C GLN A 245 28.91 15.78 8.46
N ALA A 246 27.87 14.97 8.70
CA ALA A 246 27.49 14.53 10.04
C ALA A 246 28.38 13.40 10.59
N GLY A 247 29.12 12.71 9.75
CA GLY A 247 29.99 11.60 10.13
C GLY A 247 31.45 12.02 10.40
N GLU A 248 32.30 11.04 10.76
CA GLU A 248 33.76 11.25 10.93
C GLU A 248 34.46 11.63 9.62
N ARG A 249 33.83 11.30 8.50
CA ARG A 249 34.33 11.64 7.16
C ARG A 249 33.23 12.34 6.35
N ILE A 250 33.65 13.33 5.60
CA ILE A 250 32.75 13.96 4.60
C ILE A 250 32.51 12.94 3.48
N THR A 251 31.25 12.66 3.22
CA THR A 251 30.82 11.86 2.06
C THR A 251 30.03 12.74 1.09
N VAL A 252 30.14 12.41 -0.21
CA VAL A 252 29.39 13.08 -1.26
C VAL A 252 28.57 12.02 -1.99
N GLU A 253 27.28 12.21 -2.01
CA GLU A 253 26.34 11.37 -2.74
C GLU A 253 25.82 12.13 -3.94
N ALA A 254 25.69 11.48 -5.10
CA ALA A 254 25.16 12.09 -6.30
C ALA A 254 23.79 11.49 -6.61
N HIS A 255 22.75 12.34 -6.64
CA HIS A 255 21.39 11.95 -6.96
C HIS A 255 20.91 12.69 -8.19
N ARG A 256 20.16 12.01 -9.07
CA ARG A 256 19.46 12.66 -10.19
C ARG A 256 18.20 13.31 -9.64
N TYR A 257 18.24 14.63 -9.47
CA TYR A 257 17.16 15.41 -8.86
C TYR A 257 16.46 16.28 -9.92
N PRO A 258 15.15 16.07 -10.16
CA PRO A 258 14.40 16.82 -11.17
C PRO A 258 13.99 18.21 -10.64
N PHE A 259 14.90 19.18 -10.74
CA PHE A 259 14.61 20.56 -10.34
C PHE A 259 13.43 21.15 -11.11
N ALA A 260 12.67 22.02 -10.46
CA ALA A 260 11.59 22.77 -11.08
C ALA A 260 12.06 23.50 -12.35
N GLY A 261 11.33 23.33 -13.45
CA GLY A 261 11.70 23.85 -14.77
C GLY A 261 12.75 23.04 -15.52
N GLY A 262 13.36 22.02 -14.89
CA GLY A 262 14.29 21.09 -15.52
C GLY A 262 13.60 19.87 -16.15
N ALA A 263 14.40 18.89 -16.57
CA ALA A 263 13.90 17.62 -17.11
C ALA A 263 13.30 16.76 -15.99
N ASN A 264 12.27 15.97 -16.33
CA ASN A 264 11.76 14.87 -15.53
C ASN A 264 12.36 13.54 -15.99
N ALA A 265 12.21 12.51 -15.15
CA ALA A 265 12.34 11.13 -15.57
C ALA A 265 11.35 10.82 -16.70
N ARG A 266 11.79 10.09 -17.71
CA ARG A 266 10.89 9.52 -18.72
C ARG A 266 10.47 8.15 -18.28
N VAL A 267 9.16 7.95 -18.16
CA VAL A 267 8.59 6.67 -17.73
C VAL A 267 7.89 5.99 -18.89
N ARG A 268 8.07 4.68 -18.99
CA ARG A 268 7.34 3.80 -19.91
C ARG A 268 6.68 2.69 -19.10
N LEU A 269 5.49 2.29 -19.49
CA LEU A 269 4.80 1.14 -18.92
C LEU A 269 4.86 0.00 -19.92
N GLY A 270 5.35 -1.15 -19.48
CA GLY A 270 5.42 -2.36 -20.28
C GLY A 270 4.72 -3.53 -19.61
N VAL A 271 4.34 -4.54 -20.38
CA VAL A 271 3.82 -5.82 -19.91
C VAL A 271 4.72 -6.93 -20.43
N VAL A 272 5.12 -7.84 -19.52
CA VAL A 272 5.97 -8.99 -19.81
C VAL A 272 5.34 -10.24 -19.22
N GLU A 273 5.51 -11.40 -19.88
CA GLU A 273 5.11 -12.71 -19.34
C GLU A 273 6.01 -13.08 -18.14
N ALA A 274 5.42 -13.65 -17.08
CA ALA A 274 6.17 -14.08 -15.90
C ALA A 274 7.19 -15.21 -16.20
N ALA A 275 7.02 -15.91 -17.29
CA ALA A 275 7.96 -16.92 -17.80
C ALA A 275 9.12 -16.29 -18.60
N GLY A 276 9.12 -14.97 -18.81
CA GLY A 276 10.05 -14.25 -19.67
C GLY A 276 9.54 -14.09 -21.09
N GLY A 277 10.22 -13.27 -21.87
CA GLY A 277 9.86 -12.96 -23.25
C GLY A 277 10.03 -11.49 -23.56
N GLU A 278 9.47 -11.04 -24.67
CA GLU A 278 9.53 -9.65 -25.10
C GLU A 278 8.50 -8.78 -24.32
N THR A 279 8.91 -7.58 -23.95
CA THR A 279 8.02 -6.59 -23.34
C THR A 279 7.13 -5.96 -24.40
N ARG A 280 5.83 -5.94 -24.13
CA ARG A 280 4.88 -5.10 -24.85
C ARG A 280 4.78 -3.74 -24.18
N TRP A 281 5.17 -2.72 -24.90
CA TRP A 281 5.10 -1.34 -24.41
C TRP A 281 3.73 -0.73 -24.66
N LEU A 282 3.21 -0.01 -23.65
CA LEU A 282 1.92 0.66 -23.66
C LEU A 282 2.13 2.17 -23.83
N ALA A 283 1.34 2.79 -24.69
CA ALA A 283 1.42 4.23 -24.94
C ALA A 283 0.63 5.00 -23.86
N LEU A 284 1.31 5.43 -22.79
CA LEU A 284 0.69 6.18 -21.67
C LEU A 284 0.06 7.51 -22.12
N ALA A 285 0.70 8.20 -23.08
CA ALA A 285 0.30 9.50 -23.61
C ALA A 285 0.91 9.72 -24.99
N ASP A 286 0.55 10.85 -25.65
CA ASP A 286 1.29 11.30 -26.83
C ASP A 286 2.78 11.49 -26.47
N PRO A 287 3.72 11.06 -27.32
CA PRO A 287 5.16 11.22 -27.04
C PRO A 287 5.63 12.66 -26.77
N LYS A 288 4.82 13.65 -27.11
CA LYS A 288 5.09 15.07 -26.83
C LYS A 288 4.58 15.55 -25.48
N GLU A 289 3.69 14.76 -24.83
CA GLU A 289 3.18 15.07 -23.51
C GLU A 289 4.19 14.63 -22.46
N ASP A 290 4.43 15.51 -21.48
CA ASP A 290 5.20 15.20 -20.28
C ASP A 290 4.20 14.78 -19.20
N VAL A 291 4.28 13.52 -18.76
CA VAL A 291 3.31 12.90 -17.87
C VAL A 291 3.99 12.10 -16.76
N TYR A 292 3.28 11.94 -15.68
CA TYR A 292 3.60 11.02 -14.59
C TYR A 292 2.70 9.78 -14.65
N LEU A 293 3.28 8.61 -14.40
CA LEU A 293 2.53 7.39 -14.10
C LEU A 293 2.21 7.36 -12.61
N ALA A 294 1.00 7.73 -12.22
CA ALA A 294 0.65 7.83 -10.81
C ALA A 294 0.30 6.47 -10.19
N ARG A 295 -0.56 5.67 -10.83
CA ARG A 295 -1.00 4.36 -10.33
C ARG A 295 -1.21 3.38 -11.47
N VAL A 296 -1.07 2.08 -11.17
CA VAL A 296 -1.44 0.98 -12.07
C VAL A 296 -2.25 -0.06 -11.29
N THR A 297 -3.33 -0.53 -11.87
CA THR A 297 -4.20 -1.56 -11.29
C THR A 297 -4.65 -2.52 -12.37
N TRP A 298 -4.45 -3.82 -12.18
CA TRP A 298 -5.02 -4.81 -13.08
C TRP A 298 -6.52 -4.96 -12.84
N GLU A 299 -7.30 -4.87 -13.89
CA GLU A 299 -8.76 -5.10 -13.89
C GLU A 299 -9.09 -6.58 -14.14
N SER A 300 -8.28 -7.24 -14.92
CA SER A 300 -8.40 -8.66 -15.29
C SER A 300 -7.03 -9.17 -15.79
N PRO A 301 -6.85 -10.48 -16.05
CA PRO A 301 -5.61 -10.99 -16.64
C PRO A 301 -5.21 -10.33 -17.98
N ARG A 302 -6.15 -9.71 -18.67
CA ARG A 302 -5.93 -9.09 -19.97
C ARG A 302 -6.00 -7.56 -19.97
N SER A 303 -6.48 -6.96 -18.91
CA SER A 303 -6.76 -5.52 -18.88
C SER A 303 -6.18 -4.87 -17.63
N LEU A 304 -5.50 -3.74 -17.81
CA LEU A 304 -4.98 -2.93 -16.72
C LEU A 304 -5.39 -1.46 -16.87
N LEU A 305 -5.52 -0.80 -15.74
CA LEU A 305 -5.86 0.62 -15.61
C LEU A 305 -4.61 1.38 -15.17
N ALA A 306 -4.32 2.50 -15.83
CA ALA A 306 -3.27 3.41 -15.41
C ALA A 306 -3.83 4.81 -15.14
N GLN A 307 -3.44 5.40 -14.02
CA GLN A 307 -3.66 6.81 -13.73
C GLN A 307 -2.48 7.61 -14.27
N VAL A 308 -2.75 8.45 -15.25
CA VAL A 308 -1.77 9.27 -15.96
C VAL A 308 -2.02 10.74 -15.64
N LEU A 309 -1.08 11.35 -14.92
CA LEU A 309 -1.16 12.75 -14.49
C LEU A 309 -0.30 13.62 -15.41
N ALA A 310 -0.88 14.68 -15.97
CA ALA A 310 -0.11 15.69 -16.71
C ALA A 310 0.91 16.38 -15.77
N ARG A 311 2.08 16.77 -16.31
CA ARG A 311 3.15 17.39 -15.52
C ARG A 311 2.71 18.66 -14.79
N ASP A 312 1.78 19.43 -15.35
CA ASP A 312 1.23 20.62 -14.72
C ASP A 312 0.21 20.27 -13.61
N GLN A 313 -0.04 18.97 -13.40
CA GLN A 313 -0.92 18.38 -12.40
C GLN A 313 -2.39 18.81 -12.49
N LYS A 314 -2.81 19.40 -13.60
CA LYS A 314 -4.18 19.91 -13.79
C LYS A 314 -5.13 18.91 -14.43
N THR A 315 -4.59 17.84 -14.99
CA THR A 315 -5.37 16.79 -15.64
C THR A 315 -4.88 15.43 -15.23
N LEU A 316 -5.77 14.61 -14.66
CA LEU A 316 -5.55 13.20 -14.36
C LEU A 316 -6.46 12.37 -15.25
N ARG A 317 -5.91 11.40 -15.97
CA ARG A 317 -6.65 10.47 -16.81
C ARG A 317 -6.56 9.06 -16.26
N LEU A 318 -7.69 8.37 -16.16
CA LEU A 318 -7.75 6.92 -16.00
C LEU A 318 -7.85 6.29 -17.38
N VAL A 319 -6.85 5.51 -17.74
CA VAL A 319 -6.75 4.88 -19.06
C VAL A 319 -6.73 3.36 -18.89
N ARG A 320 -7.57 2.65 -19.64
CA ARG A 320 -7.54 1.19 -19.75
C ARG A 320 -6.63 0.78 -20.90
N PHE A 321 -5.82 -0.23 -20.66
CA PHE A 321 -4.97 -0.86 -21.65
C PHE A 321 -5.32 -2.34 -21.81
N ASP A 322 -5.44 -2.81 -23.03
CA ASP A 322 -5.41 -4.24 -23.35
C ASP A 322 -3.96 -4.71 -23.30
N ALA A 323 -3.66 -5.67 -22.44
CA ALA A 323 -2.30 -6.15 -22.20
C ALA A 323 -1.72 -6.96 -23.39
N GLU A 324 -2.58 -7.47 -24.29
CA GLU A 324 -2.16 -8.25 -25.45
C GLU A 324 -1.96 -7.39 -26.69
N THR A 325 -2.81 -6.39 -26.92
CA THR A 325 -2.75 -5.53 -28.10
C THR A 325 -2.03 -4.22 -27.84
N GLY A 326 -2.05 -3.73 -26.59
CA GLY A 326 -1.57 -2.41 -26.20
C GLY A 326 -2.59 -1.30 -26.49
N GLU A 327 -3.81 -1.64 -26.92
CA GLU A 327 -4.86 -0.67 -27.18
C GLU A 327 -5.22 0.11 -25.90
N ALA A 328 -5.30 1.44 -26.02
CA ALA A 328 -5.60 2.35 -24.94
C ALA A 328 -7.00 2.94 -25.08
N THR A 329 -7.79 2.90 -24.00
CA THR A 329 -9.13 3.49 -23.93
C THR A 329 -9.21 4.44 -22.73
N PRO A 330 -9.35 5.77 -22.93
CA PRO A 330 -9.62 6.70 -21.83
C PRO A 330 -10.98 6.40 -21.19
N LEU A 331 -11.05 6.41 -19.85
CA LEU A 331 -12.27 6.11 -19.10
C LEU A 331 -12.77 7.31 -18.31
N ILE A 332 -11.92 7.88 -17.48
CA ILE A 332 -12.27 8.99 -16.58
C ILE A 332 -11.21 10.07 -16.74
N GLU A 333 -11.66 11.32 -16.73
CA GLU A 333 -10.78 12.48 -16.71
C GLU A 333 -11.19 13.43 -15.58
N GLU A 334 -10.22 13.74 -14.72
CA GLU A 334 -10.34 14.78 -13.69
C GLU A 334 -9.57 16.02 -14.12
N ARG A 335 -10.17 17.18 -13.93
CA ARG A 335 -9.56 18.48 -14.23
C ARG A 335 -9.69 19.44 -13.06
N SER A 336 -8.65 20.20 -12.82
CA SER A 336 -8.64 21.27 -11.82
C SER A 336 -7.97 22.52 -12.39
N PRO A 337 -8.43 23.73 -12.06
CA PRO A 337 -7.75 24.95 -12.45
C PRO A 337 -6.41 25.15 -11.71
N THR A 338 -6.22 24.48 -10.58
CA THR A 338 -5.00 24.50 -9.76
C THR A 338 -4.22 23.23 -9.93
N TRP A 339 -4.61 22.15 -9.25
CA TRP A 339 -4.05 20.81 -9.35
C TRP A 339 -5.12 19.76 -9.00
N VAL A 340 -4.96 18.54 -9.47
CA VAL A 340 -5.76 17.37 -9.09
C VAL A 340 -5.05 16.65 -7.94
N ASN A 341 -5.75 16.40 -6.83
CA ASN A 341 -5.23 15.57 -5.76
C ASN A 341 -5.26 14.08 -6.16
N LEU A 342 -4.12 13.40 -6.03
CA LEU A 342 -4.05 11.96 -6.22
C LEU A 342 -4.70 11.22 -5.04
N HIS A 343 -5.19 10.02 -5.32
CA HIS A 343 -5.79 9.12 -4.33
C HIS A 343 -5.53 7.66 -4.67
N ASP A 344 -5.66 6.78 -3.67
CA ASP A 344 -5.53 5.33 -3.79
C ASP A 344 -6.89 4.60 -3.72
N ASP A 345 -7.98 5.30 -4.02
CA ASP A 345 -9.35 4.84 -3.81
C ASP A 345 -9.89 3.99 -4.97
N LEU A 346 -9.15 3.91 -6.09
CA LEU A 346 -9.55 3.09 -7.23
C LEU A 346 -9.71 1.62 -6.80
N ARG A 347 -10.92 1.09 -6.97
CA ARG A 347 -11.20 -0.34 -6.87
C ARG A 347 -12.03 -0.80 -8.07
N VAL A 348 -11.78 -2.00 -8.52
CA VAL A 348 -12.58 -2.63 -9.57
C VAL A 348 -13.46 -3.69 -8.95
N VAL A 349 -14.75 -3.65 -9.24
CA VAL A 349 -15.69 -4.72 -8.90
C VAL A 349 -15.53 -5.80 -9.97
N GLU A 350 -14.78 -6.87 -9.67
CA GLU A 350 -14.37 -7.88 -10.67
C GLU A 350 -15.55 -8.49 -11.42
N GLU A 351 -16.67 -8.73 -10.74
CA GLU A 351 -17.85 -9.39 -11.29
C GLU A 351 -18.58 -8.54 -12.34
N THR A 352 -18.56 -7.22 -12.20
CA THR A 352 -19.31 -6.29 -13.05
C THR A 352 -18.41 -5.42 -13.92
N GLY A 353 -17.14 -5.29 -13.53
CA GLY A 353 -16.21 -4.34 -14.12
C GLY A 353 -16.49 -2.88 -13.74
N GLU A 354 -17.40 -2.64 -12.78
CA GLU A 354 -17.66 -1.29 -12.26
C GLU A 354 -16.41 -0.75 -11.54
N ILE A 355 -16.24 0.56 -11.59
CA ILE A 355 -15.07 1.25 -11.06
C ILE A 355 -15.52 2.15 -9.91
N LEU A 356 -15.01 1.89 -8.70
CA LEU A 356 -15.06 2.82 -7.59
C LEU A 356 -13.96 3.87 -7.78
N TRP A 357 -14.34 5.13 -7.74
CA TRP A 357 -13.48 6.27 -7.98
C TRP A 357 -13.71 7.36 -6.95
N SER A 358 -12.71 8.16 -6.63
CA SER A 358 -12.84 9.39 -5.85
C SER A 358 -12.68 10.60 -6.74
N SER A 359 -13.55 11.60 -6.56
CA SER A 359 -13.52 12.84 -7.31
C SER A 359 -13.76 14.04 -6.42
N GLU A 360 -13.10 15.16 -6.73
CA GLU A 360 -13.31 16.45 -6.07
C GLU A 360 -14.16 17.42 -6.90
N ARG A 361 -14.78 16.94 -7.98
CA ARG A 361 -15.57 17.78 -8.91
C ARG A 361 -16.76 18.50 -8.26
N SER A 362 -17.24 17.98 -7.13
CA SER A 362 -18.32 18.58 -6.33
C SER A 362 -17.85 19.61 -5.29
N GLY A 363 -16.54 19.85 -5.18
CA GLY A 363 -15.90 20.75 -4.21
C GLY A 363 -15.24 20.06 -3.03
N PHE A 364 -15.65 18.83 -2.70
CA PHE A 364 -15.04 17.95 -1.70
C PHE A 364 -14.79 16.59 -2.33
N ARG A 365 -13.82 15.85 -1.79
CA ARG A 365 -13.57 14.47 -2.24
C ARG A 365 -14.73 13.57 -1.86
N HIS A 366 -15.35 12.95 -2.85
CA HIS A 366 -16.44 12.00 -2.67
C HIS A 366 -16.25 10.75 -3.52
N LEU A 367 -16.88 9.65 -3.07
CA LEU A 367 -16.87 8.37 -3.76
C LEU A 367 -17.93 8.36 -4.85
N GLU A 368 -17.54 7.87 -6.02
CA GLU A 368 -18.38 7.69 -7.20
C GLU A 368 -18.27 6.25 -7.70
N LEU A 369 -19.39 5.70 -8.17
CA LEU A 369 -19.41 4.44 -8.91
C LEU A 369 -19.55 4.76 -10.40
N HIS A 370 -18.61 4.22 -11.19
CA HIS A 370 -18.62 4.32 -12.63
C HIS A 370 -18.87 2.95 -13.27
N ALA A 371 -19.51 2.93 -14.42
CA ALA A 371 -19.63 1.74 -15.24
C ALA A 371 -18.26 1.34 -15.81
N ARG A 372 -18.17 0.16 -16.37
CA ARG A 372 -16.95 -0.38 -16.97
C ARG A 372 -16.35 0.52 -18.05
N ASP A 373 -17.17 1.26 -18.78
CA ASP A 373 -16.75 2.20 -19.83
C ASP A 373 -16.34 3.59 -19.29
N GLY A 374 -16.35 3.77 -17.96
CA GLY A 374 -16.01 5.02 -17.28
C GLY A 374 -17.20 5.98 -17.09
N ALA A 375 -18.39 5.65 -17.59
CA ALA A 375 -19.56 6.50 -17.38
C ALA A 375 -19.97 6.55 -15.91
N LEU A 376 -20.25 7.75 -15.38
CA LEU A 376 -20.73 7.90 -14.00
C LEU A 376 -22.09 7.22 -13.83
N VAL A 377 -22.17 6.25 -12.93
CA VAL A 377 -23.43 5.59 -12.55
C VAL A 377 -24.11 6.37 -11.44
N ARG A 378 -23.37 6.69 -10.36
CA ARG A 378 -23.88 7.46 -9.23
C ARG A 378 -22.78 7.98 -8.32
N ALA A 379 -23.07 9.05 -7.56
CA ALA A 379 -22.31 9.42 -6.39
C ALA A 379 -22.74 8.54 -5.21
N LEU A 380 -21.78 7.99 -4.46
CA LEU A 380 -22.02 7.18 -3.26
C LEU A 380 -22.02 8.05 -1.99
N THR A 381 -21.27 9.12 -2.01
CA THR A 381 -21.19 10.09 -0.90
C THR A 381 -21.36 11.51 -1.42
N SER A 382 -21.79 12.42 -0.56
CA SER A 382 -21.96 13.84 -0.90
C SER A 382 -22.03 14.70 0.37
N GLY A 383 -21.81 16.01 0.24
CA GLY A 383 -21.91 16.96 1.34
C GLY A 383 -20.70 17.89 1.44
N GLU A 384 -20.65 18.73 2.48
CA GLU A 384 -19.56 19.67 2.73
C GLU A 384 -18.47 19.05 3.65
N TRP A 385 -18.02 17.88 3.30
CA TRP A 385 -16.99 17.11 4.01
C TRP A 385 -16.26 16.19 3.04
N PRO A 386 -14.96 15.97 3.20
CA PRO A 386 -14.20 15.06 2.34
C PRO A 386 -14.22 13.62 2.85
N VAL A 387 -14.12 12.66 1.93
CA VAL A 387 -13.63 11.31 2.20
C VAL A 387 -12.11 11.38 2.34
N ASP A 388 -11.55 10.77 3.39
CA ASP A 388 -10.10 10.70 3.57
C ASP A 388 -9.49 9.61 2.69
N GLY A 389 -10.13 8.43 2.62
CA GLY A 389 -9.70 7.34 1.75
C GLY A 389 -10.54 6.08 1.91
N VAL A 390 -10.51 5.24 0.87
CA VAL A 390 -11.14 3.92 0.84
C VAL A 390 -10.29 2.91 1.61
N VAL A 391 -10.89 2.26 2.59
CA VAL A 391 -10.25 1.22 3.42
C VAL A 391 -10.41 -0.16 2.80
N ALA A 392 -11.63 -0.52 2.40
CA ALA A 392 -11.92 -1.84 1.82
C ALA A 392 -13.14 -1.79 0.89
N LEU A 393 -13.23 -2.80 0.02
CA LEU A 393 -14.40 -3.09 -0.80
C LEU A 393 -14.87 -4.51 -0.49
N ASP A 394 -16.03 -4.62 0.21
CA ASP A 394 -16.73 -5.89 0.35
C ASP A 394 -17.50 -6.19 -0.93
N ARG A 395 -16.95 -7.07 -1.76
CA ARG A 395 -17.53 -7.45 -3.05
C ARG A 395 -18.83 -8.22 -2.89
N LYS A 396 -18.93 -9.06 -1.84
CA LYS A 396 -20.11 -9.92 -1.61
C LYS A 396 -21.32 -9.10 -1.19
N ARG A 397 -21.13 -8.11 -0.29
CA ARG A 397 -22.20 -7.21 0.16
C ARG A 397 -22.37 -6.00 -0.73
N ARG A 398 -21.44 -5.78 -1.66
CA ARG A 398 -21.36 -4.58 -2.48
C ARG A 398 -21.33 -3.31 -1.62
N GLU A 399 -20.45 -3.30 -0.61
CA GLU A 399 -20.25 -2.18 0.31
C GLU A 399 -18.81 -1.67 0.23
N VAL A 400 -18.64 -0.35 0.25
CA VAL A 400 -17.33 0.29 0.40
C VAL A 400 -17.17 0.82 1.82
N TRP A 401 -15.99 0.54 2.39
CA TRP A 401 -15.57 1.02 3.69
C TRP A 401 -14.55 2.13 3.50
N PHE A 402 -14.75 3.26 4.18
CA PHE A 402 -13.91 4.43 4.01
C PHE A 402 -13.78 5.23 5.30
N THR A 403 -12.77 6.11 5.37
CA THR A 403 -12.59 7.05 6.48
C THR A 403 -12.99 8.46 6.08
N ALA A 404 -13.51 9.20 7.05
CA ALA A 404 -13.91 10.60 6.89
C ALA A 404 -14.03 11.32 8.25
N GLY A 405 -13.87 12.64 8.24
CA GLY A 405 -14.21 13.54 9.35
C GLY A 405 -15.59 14.20 9.18
N ARG A 406 -16.62 13.39 8.88
CA ARG A 406 -17.94 13.89 8.44
C ARG A 406 -18.66 14.75 9.46
N GLU A 407 -18.72 14.32 10.72
CA GLU A 407 -19.41 15.02 11.81
C GLU A 407 -18.52 16.05 12.50
N ASP A 408 -17.24 15.77 12.62
CA ASP A 408 -16.23 16.65 13.21
C ASP A 408 -14.92 16.54 12.41
N PRO A 409 -14.45 17.63 11.75
CA PRO A 409 -13.23 17.59 10.94
C PRO A 409 -11.94 17.37 11.76
N ARG A 410 -12.02 17.36 13.10
CA ARG A 410 -10.90 17.04 13.99
C ARG A 410 -10.80 15.56 14.31
N GLU A 411 -11.77 14.77 13.88
CA GLU A 411 -11.86 13.32 14.09
C GLU A 411 -11.82 12.60 12.74
N ALA A 412 -11.42 11.34 12.75
CA ALA A 412 -11.50 10.47 11.59
C ALA A 412 -12.21 9.18 11.99
N HIS A 413 -13.28 8.85 11.31
CA HIS A 413 -14.11 7.69 11.61
C HIS A 413 -14.23 6.76 10.42
N LEU A 414 -14.44 5.47 10.72
CA LEU A 414 -14.78 4.47 9.73
C LEU A 414 -16.27 4.54 9.39
N PHE A 415 -16.56 4.63 8.11
CA PHE A 415 -17.91 4.60 7.53
C PHE A 415 -18.03 3.47 6.52
N ARG A 416 -19.25 3.12 6.19
CA ARG A 416 -19.57 2.26 5.05
C ARG A 416 -20.78 2.78 4.27
N VAL A 417 -20.82 2.45 3.00
CA VAL A 417 -21.96 2.75 2.10
C VAL A 417 -22.08 1.66 1.05
N SER A 418 -23.32 1.33 0.66
CA SER A 418 -23.54 0.38 -0.43
C SER A 418 -23.14 0.98 -1.78
N LEU A 419 -22.56 0.17 -2.69
CA LEU A 419 -22.33 0.54 -4.08
C LEU A 419 -23.65 0.80 -4.83
N ASP A 420 -24.77 0.25 -4.33
CA ASP A 420 -26.09 0.49 -4.91
C ASP A 420 -26.73 1.80 -4.41
N GLY A 421 -25.99 2.55 -3.60
CA GLY A 421 -26.43 3.80 -2.97
C GLY A 421 -27.14 3.56 -1.64
N GLY A 422 -27.56 4.64 -1.01
CA GLY A 422 -28.26 4.59 0.27
C GLY A 422 -27.59 5.42 1.36
N GLU A 423 -27.84 5.07 2.62
CA GLU A 423 -27.34 5.79 3.77
C GLU A 423 -25.85 5.48 4.02
N VAL A 424 -25.08 6.53 4.31
CA VAL A 424 -23.71 6.43 4.81
C VAL A 424 -23.77 6.12 6.30
N VAL A 425 -23.31 4.94 6.69
CA VAL A 425 -23.37 4.44 8.07
C VAL A 425 -22.02 4.62 8.75
N ARG A 426 -21.97 5.31 9.90
CA ARG A 426 -20.78 5.39 10.75
C ARG A 426 -20.60 4.08 11.51
N VAL A 427 -19.39 3.55 11.54
CA VAL A 427 -19.04 2.26 12.16
C VAL A 427 -18.35 2.47 13.52
N THR A 428 -17.33 3.33 13.57
CA THR A 428 -16.62 3.65 14.83
C THR A 428 -17.35 4.76 15.59
N LEU A 429 -17.60 4.53 16.88
CA LEU A 429 -18.46 5.42 17.68
C LEU A 429 -17.70 6.28 18.69
N GLU A 430 -16.57 5.79 19.21
CA GLU A 430 -15.77 6.51 20.21
C GLU A 430 -15.13 7.76 19.58
N PRO A 431 -15.07 8.90 20.32
CA PRO A 431 -14.40 10.10 19.80
C PRO A 431 -12.91 9.90 19.56
N GLY A 432 -12.39 10.45 18.46
CA GLY A 432 -10.97 10.41 18.15
C GLY A 432 -10.65 10.16 16.69
N THR A 433 -9.43 9.71 16.45
CA THR A 433 -8.94 9.30 15.13
C THR A 433 -8.86 7.79 15.06
N HIS A 434 -9.49 7.19 14.07
CA HIS A 434 -9.58 5.77 13.85
C HIS A 434 -8.85 5.38 12.56
N ARG A 435 -8.05 4.32 12.64
CA ARG A 435 -7.40 3.68 11.49
C ARG A 435 -7.78 2.21 11.47
N ALA A 436 -8.59 1.82 10.52
CA ALA A 436 -9.12 0.48 10.43
C ALA A 436 -8.41 -0.35 9.36
N THR A 437 -8.26 -1.65 9.65
CA THR A 437 -7.96 -2.70 8.67
C THR A 437 -9.17 -3.62 8.67
N VAL A 438 -9.85 -3.74 7.55
CA VAL A 438 -11.08 -4.53 7.40
C VAL A 438 -10.73 -5.88 6.80
N ALA A 439 -11.32 -6.95 7.32
CA ALA A 439 -11.18 -8.30 6.77
C ALA A 439 -12.00 -8.44 5.47
N ASP A 440 -11.61 -9.39 4.61
CA ASP A 440 -12.31 -9.66 3.33
C ASP A 440 -13.75 -10.19 3.53
N ASP A 441 -14.08 -10.67 4.75
CA ASP A 441 -15.44 -11.08 5.10
C ASP A 441 -16.40 -9.89 5.29
N GLY A 442 -15.88 -8.66 5.42
CA GLY A 442 -16.66 -7.46 5.70
C GLY A 442 -17.41 -7.48 7.04
N GLU A 443 -17.04 -8.38 7.97
CA GLU A 443 -17.65 -8.50 9.29
C GLU A 443 -16.70 -8.07 10.40
N HIS A 444 -15.41 -8.25 10.18
CA HIS A 444 -14.36 -8.02 11.17
C HIS A 444 -13.44 -6.88 10.73
N PHE A 445 -12.99 -6.11 11.68
CA PHE A 445 -11.96 -5.11 11.45
C PHE A 445 -11.09 -4.92 12.70
N VAL A 446 -9.86 -4.51 12.49
CA VAL A 446 -8.96 -4.00 13.55
C VAL A 446 -9.04 -2.48 13.50
N ASP A 447 -9.28 -1.86 14.63
CA ASP A 447 -9.29 -0.40 14.77
C ASP A 447 -8.16 0.06 15.70
N VAL A 448 -7.31 0.94 15.20
CA VAL A 448 -6.30 1.65 15.97
C VAL A 448 -6.84 3.03 16.25
N ALA A 449 -7.38 3.22 17.44
CA ALA A 449 -8.00 4.46 17.86
C ALA A 449 -7.10 5.27 18.78
N SER A 450 -7.06 6.58 18.59
CA SER A 450 -6.37 7.51 19.50
C SER A 450 -7.15 8.81 19.68
N SER A 451 -6.97 9.47 20.83
CA SER A 451 -7.55 10.78 21.11
C SER A 451 -6.59 11.60 21.97
N ARG A 452 -6.95 12.85 22.26
CA ARG A 452 -6.16 13.72 23.17
C ARG A 452 -6.00 13.15 24.58
N THR A 453 -6.93 12.30 25.02
CA THR A 453 -6.94 11.72 26.39
C THR A 453 -6.59 10.24 26.38
N ARG A 454 -6.57 9.62 25.21
CA ARG A 454 -6.27 8.19 24.99
C ARG A 454 -5.32 8.08 23.79
N PRO A 455 -4.00 8.23 24.03
CA PRO A 455 -2.96 8.17 22.98
C PRO A 455 -2.76 6.76 22.44
#